data_4d81e47bbc6ac6ab3d1c05620826089c
#
_entry.id   4d81e47bbc6ac6ab3d1c05620826089c
#
_cell.length_a   1.000
_cell.length_b   1.000
_cell.length_c   1.000
_cell.angle_alpha   90.00
_cell.angle_beta   90.00
_cell.angle_gamma   90.00
#
_symmetry.space_group_name_H-M   'P 1'
#
loop_
_entity.id
_entity.type
_entity.pdbx_description
1 polymer ?
#
loop_
_entity_poly.entity_id
_entity_poly.type
_entity_poly.pdbx_seq_one_letter_code
_entity_poly.pdbx_strand_id
1 'polypeptide(L)'
;MRPTYLTINTSLVRENLRKIKDSLPEWSTSTAVIKANGYGHGSVMMGRIAVEEGYESLAVAIPEESVPLRNAGIMVPIYLLGLTRPQSFELVADTNSIPAVCESTDLEALDKVADNHDMIIRVAVAVDTGMHRIGIKPEDAIEFIKRIESYENLEIDGFFSHMSNADAADQSHAHSQTQKFHHMVDEIRAFRPEADYRFSLANSAGLLSVKDSLFTDARPGIIQYGIMPSLDVPNRLGLKPVLSFHSEVVHVQHIPAGEGIGYGSTYITAEPMTIATIPVGYADGYPRSLSNRGTVLIHGTRCPVVGRICMDQFMVAVPDTITVKPGDKVVLLGSQGHESISALEIAALASTIPYEIFYGFSERVPRQYI
;
A
#
# COMPACT_ATOMS: atom_id res chain seq x y z
N MET A 1 -22.47 -0.62 -19.56
CA MET A 1 -21.32 -0.41 -18.65
C MET A 1 -20.48 -1.67 -18.69
N ARG A 2 -19.15 -1.59 -18.71
CA ARG A 2 -18.28 -2.77 -18.71
C ARG A 2 -18.50 -3.57 -17.41
N PRO A 3 -18.60 -4.92 -17.46
CA PRO A 3 -18.92 -5.73 -16.28
C PRO A 3 -17.73 -5.95 -15.34
N THR A 4 -16.59 -5.26 -15.60
CA THR A 4 -15.34 -5.39 -14.86
C THR A 4 -15.20 -4.22 -13.88
N TYR A 5 -15.07 -4.50 -12.57
CA TYR A 5 -14.99 -3.50 -11.50
C TYR A 5 -14.31 -4.04 -10.24
N LEU A 6 -13.81 -3.12 -9.43
CA LEU A 6 -13.35 -3.40 -8.06
C LEU A 6 -14.46 -3.00 -7.08
N THR A 7 -14.69 -3.82 -6.06
CA THR A 7 -15.45 -3.40 -4.87
C THR A 7 -14.50 -3.17 -3.70
N ILE A 8 -14.74 -2.11 -2.96
CA ILE A 8 -14.01 -1.77 -1.74
C ILE A 8 -15.02 -1.65 -0.60
N ASN A 9 -14.96 -2.58 0.34
CA ASN A 9 -15.86 -2.60 1.49
C ASN A 9 -15.38 -1.61 2.54
N THR A 10 -16.03 -0.43 2.60
CA THR A 10 -15.68 0.66 3.50
C THR A 10 -15.89 0.32 4.98
N SER A 11 -16.88 -0.53 5.29
CA SER A 11 -17.11 -0.99 6.65
C SER A 11 -15.97 -1.87 7.17
N LEU A 12 -15.40 -2.73 6.30
CA LEU A 12 -14.22 -3.52 6.64
C LEU A 12 -12.95 -2.65 6.77
N VAL A 13 -12.82 -1.58 5.96
CA VAL A 13 -11.73 -0.61 6.13
C VAL A 13 -11.80 0.00 7.52
N ARG A 14 -12.97 0.48 7.94
CA ARG A 14 -13.21 1.04 9.28
C ARG A 14 -12.88 0.03 10.38
N GLU A 15 -13.37 -1.20 10.26
CA GLU A 15 -13.09 -2.27 11.23
C GLU A 15 -11.58 -2.52 11.36
N ASN A 16 -10.87 -2.60 10.24
CA ASN A 16 -9.42 -2.81 10.25
C ASN A 16 -8.68 -1.64 10.91
N LEU A 17 -9.03 -0.39 10.56
CA LEU A 17 -8.41 0.81 11.11
C LEU A 17 -8.60 0.89 12.63
N ARG A 18 -9.81 0.62 13.15
CA ARG A 18 -10.07 0.55 14.61
C ARG A 18 -9.21 -0.51 15.28
N LYS A 19 -9.20 -1.74 14.75
CA LYS A 19 -8.38 -2.83 15.32
C LYS A 19 -6.89 -2.50 15.36
N ILE A 20 -6.38 -1.84 14.33
CA ILE A 20 -4.99 -1.38 14.28
C ILE A 20 -4.77 -0.34 15.37
N LYS A 21 -5.62 0.69 15.45
CA LYS A 21 -5.52 1.76 16.45
C LYS A 21 -5.65 1.21 17.87
N ASP A 22 -6.61 0.35 18.14
CA ASP A 22 -6.86 -0.27 19.45
C ASP A 22 -5.70 -1.21 19.89
N SER A 23 -4.86 -1.65 18.95
CA SER A 23 -3.66 -2.45 19.26
C SER A 23 -2.45 -1.62 19.69
N LEU A 24 -2.49 -0.31 19.50
CA LEU A 24 -1.41 0.60 19.90
C LEU A 24 -1.54 0.96 21.39
N PRO A 25 -0.41 1.16 22.08
CA PRO A 25 -0.43 1.71 23.44
C PRO A 25 -0.96 3.17 23.42
N GLU A 26 -1.54 3.63 24.54
CA GLU A 26 -2.14 4.96 24.68
C GLU A 26 -1.17 6.12 24.38
N TRP A 27 0.13 5.91 24.54
CA TRP A 27 1.17 6.90 24.27
C TRP A 27 1.62 6.94 22.81
N SER A 28 1.08 6.08 21.93
CA SER A 28 1.45 6.01 20.51
C SER A 28 0.25 6.34 19.63
N THR A 29 0.47 7.24 18.69
CA THR A 29 -0.49 7.58 17.64
C THR A 29 -0.28 6.71 16.41
N SER A 30 -1.12 6.87 15.39
CA SER A 30 -0.91 6.22 14.10
C SER A 30 -1.11 7.18 12.94
N THR A 31 -0.17 7.11 12.00
CA THR A 31 -0.23 7.78 10.72
C THR A 31 -0.72 6.81 9.64
N ALA A 32 -1.89 7.06 9.05
CA ALA A 32 -2.40 6.19 7.99
C ALA A 32 -1.61 6.40 6.68
N VAL A 33 -0.90 5.37 6.22
CA VAL A 33 -0.13 5.45 4.97
C VAL A 33 -1.03 5.14 3.78
N ILE A 34 -1.32 6.17 2.97
CA ILE A 34 -2.27 6.11 1.84
C ILE A 34 -1.64 6.51 0.49
N LYS A 35 -0.31 6.42 0.38
CA LYS A 35 0.44 6.66 -0.86
C LYS A 35 -0.02 5.75 -2.00
N ALA A 36 0.39 6.07 -3.24
CA ALA A 36 0.05 5.31 -4.43
C ALA A 36 -1.46 5.08 -4.57
N ASN A 37 -2.22 6.20 -4.47
CA ASN A 37 -3.68 6.20 -4.51
C ASN A 37 -4.31 5.24 -3.48
N GLY A 38 -3.84 5.30 -2.21
CA GLY A 38 -4.30 4.39 -1.14
C GLY A 38 -3.98 2.92 -1.45
N TYR A 39 -2.78 2.63 -1.96
CA TYR A 39 -2.42 1.29 -2.47
C TYR A 39 -3.43 0.78 -3.51
N GLY A 40 -3.89 1.67 -4.40
CA GLY A 40 -4.89 1.35 -5.40
C GLY A 40 -6.35 1.37 -4.93
N HIS A 41 -6.62 1.63 -3.64
CA HIS A 41 -7.96 1.63 -3.05
C HIS A 41 -8.67 3.00 -3.14
N GLY A 42 -7.97 4.07 -3.59
CA GLY A 42 -8.49 5.43 -3.65
C GLY A 42 -8.10 6.27 -2.44
N SER A 43 -7.06 7.12 -2.58
CA SER A 43 -6.46 7.86 -1.45
C SER A 43 -7.44 8.79 -0.74
N VAL A 44 -8.31 9.49 -1.47
CA VAL A 44 -9.29 10.42 -0.88
C VAL A 44 -10.30 9.70 0.01
N MET A 45 -10.86 8.57 -0.45
CA MET A 45 -11.80 7.78 0.34
C MET A 45 -11.10 7.18 1.56
N MET A 46 -9.92 6.59 1.37
CA MET A 46 -9.17 5.99 2.47
C MET A 46 -8.73 7.04 3.50
N GLY A 47 -8.30 8.22 3.05
CA GLY A 47 -7.93 9.33 3.94
C GLY A 47 -9.12 9.84 4.75
N ARG A 48 -10.30 10.01 4.15
CA ARG A 48 -11.51 10.40 4.88
C ARG A 48 -11.87 9.37 5.94
N ILE A 49 -11.92 8.10 5.58
CA ILE A 49 -12.23 7.02 6.54
C ILE A 49 -11.20 7.00 7.67
N ALA A 50 -9.90 7.13 7.39
CA ALA A 50 -8.88 7.16 8.42
C ALA A 50 -9.08 8.32 9.41
N VAL A 51 -9.35 9.53 8.91
CA VAL A 51 -9.64 10.70 9.76
C VAL A 51 -10.91 10.51 10.59
N GLU A 52 -11.99 9.98 9.99
CA GLU A 52 -13.24 9.68 10.70
C GLU A 52 -13.05 8.60 11.79
N GLU A 53 -12.11 7.66 11.61
CA GLU A 53 -11.74 6.66 12.62
C GLU A 53 -10.68 7.18 13.62
N GLY A 54 -10.36 8.48 13.57
CA GLY A 54 -9.53 9.17 14.55
C GLY A 54 -8.03 8.99 14.33
N TYR A 55 -7.58 8.78 13.09
CA TYR A 55 -6.18 8.91 12.72
C TYR A 55 -5.82 10.39 12.63
N GLU A 56 -4.77 10.80 13.35
CA GLU A 56 -4.41 12.20 13.49
C GLU A 56 -3.56 12.71 12.32
N SER A 57 -3.04 11.84 11.49
CA SER A 57 -2.18 12.17 10.36
C SER A 57 -2.26 11.12 9.26
N LEU A 58 -1.89 11.55 8.05
CA LEU A 58 -1.78 10.72 6.87
C LEU A 58 -0.34 10.74 6.35
N ALA A 59 0.04 9.73 5.57
CA ALA A 59 1.33 9.75 4.88
C ALA A 59 1.18 9.31 3.43
N VAL A 60 1.85 10.05 2.55
CA VAL A 60 1.96 9.80 1.11
C VAL A 60 3.43 9.74 0.71
N ALA A 61 3.74 9.44 -0.56
CA ALA A 61 5.13 9.33 -0.99
C ALA A 61 5.70 10.65 -1.53
N ILE A 62 4.89 11.43 -2.25
CA ILE A 62 5.29 12.63 -2.99
C ILE A 62 4.27 13.76 -2.78
N PRO A 63 4.67 15.04 -2.96
CA PRO A 63 3.78 16.19 -2.74
C PRO A 63 2.50 16.15 -3.58
N GLU A 64 2.57 15.67 -4.81
CA GLU A 64 1.44 15.60 -5.75
C GLU A 64 0.28 14.75 -5.21
N GLU A 65 0.57 13.75 -4.37
CA GLU A 65 -0.45 12.91 -3.74
C GLU A 65 -1.22 13.64 -2.62
N SER A 66 -0.68 14.75 -2.09
CA SER A 66 -1.35 15.58 -1.09
C SER A 66 -2.46 16.45 -1.70
N VAL A 67 -2.31 16.85 -2.97
CA VAL A 67 -3.23 17.75 -3.66
C VAL A 67 -4.69 17.25 -3.65
N PRO A 68 -4.99 16.01 -4.12
CA PRO A 68 -6.36 15.52 -4.08
C PRO A 68 -6.92 15.37 -2.66
N LEU A 69 -6.07 15.15 -1.65
CA LEU A 69 -6.48 15.08 -0.26
C LEU A 69 -6.90 16.46 0.25
N ARG A 70 -6.09 17.50 0.00
CA ARG A 70 -6.41 18.89 0.37
C ARG A 70 -7.65 19.41 -0.37
N ASN A 71 -7.76 19.12 -1.66
CA ASN A 71 -8.96 19.47 -2.47
C ASN A 71 -10.23 18.78 -1.94
N ALA A 72 -10.09 17.62 -1.29
CA ALA A 72 -11.20 16.92 -0.65
C ALA A 72 -11.52 17.42 0.78
N GLY A 73 -10.83 18.48 1.27
CA GLY A 73 -11.02 19.09 2.57
C GLY A 73 -10.38 18.33 3.75
N ILE A 74 -9.44 17.44 3.48
CA ILE A 74 -8.69 16.72 4.52
C ILE A 74 -7.59 17.65 5.04
N MET A 75 -7.67 18.09 6.31
CA MET A 75 -6.80 19.10 6.89
C MET A 75 -5.77 18.55 7.89
N VAL A 76 -5.86 17.30 8.29
CA VAL A 76 -4.86 16.69 9.19
C VAL A 76 -3.45 16.75 8.58
N PRO A 77 -2.37 16.71 9.39
CA PRO A 77 -1.00 16.63 8.90
C PRO A 77 -0.82 15.53 7.83
N ILE A 78 -0.08 15.85 6.77
CA ILE A 78 0.27 14.89 5.69
C ILE A 78 1.78 14.81 5.59
N TYR A 79 2.35 13.65 5.91
CA TYR A 79 3.78 13.39 5.80
C TYR A 79 4.15 12.92 4.40
N LEU A 80 5.23 13.47 3.85
CA LEU A 80 5.83 13.02 2.61
C LEU A 80 6.97 12.05 2.95
N LEU A 81 6.81 10.77 2.66
CA LEU A 81 7.79 9.74 3.03
C LEU A 81 8.98 9.63 2.06
N GLY A 82 8.90 10.26 0.90
CA GLY A 82 9.98 10.39 -0.06
C GLY A 82 10.64 11.77 0.05
N LEU A 83 11.91 11.86 -0.37
CA LEU A 83 12.60 13.15 -0.45
C LEU A 83 12.00 14.00 -1.56
N THR A 84 11.70 15.26 -1.24
CA THR A 84 11.17 16.23 -2.18
C THR A 84 12.33 17.06 -2.74
N ARG A 85 12.29 17.35 -4.04
CA ARG A 85 13.27 18.20 -4.71
C ARG A 85 12.85 19.68 -4.67
N PRO A 86 13.80 20.63 -4.81
CA PRO A 86 13.48 22.07 -4.77
C PRO A 86 12.36 22.50 -5.73
N GLN A 87 12.24 21.85 -6.91
CA GLN A 87 11.19 22.15 -7.90
C GLN A 87 9.77 21.90 -7.40
N SER A 88 9.62 21.09 -6.33
CA SER A 88 8.31 20.75 -5.75
C SER A 88 8.12 21.37 -4.34
N PHE A 89 9.01 22.25 -3.87
CA PHE A 89 8.87 22.86 -2.54
C PHE A 89 7.68 23.83 -2.46
N GLU A 90 7.36 24.53 -3.55
CA GLU A 90 6.14 25.35 -3.62
C GLU A 90 4.91 24.49 -3.35
N LEU A 91 4.85 23.27 -3.90
CA LEU A 91 3.71 22.36 -3.67
C LEU A 91 3.66 21.85 -2.22
N VAL A 92 4.81 21.73 -1.55
CA VAL A 92 4.88 21.44 -0.09
C VAL A 92 4.21 22.55 0.70
N ALA A 93 4.53 23.81 0.40
CA ALA A 93 3.93 24.98 1.05
C ALA A 93 2.42 25.05 0.75
N ASP A 94 2.02 24.99 -0.53
CA ASP A 94 0.63 25.05 -0.98
C ASP A 94 -0.27 23.98 -0.31
N THR A 95 0.29 22.79 -0.11
CA THR A 95 -0.46 21.69 0.52
C THR A 95 -0.27 21.62 2.03
N ASN A 96 0.55 22.49 2.61
CA ASN A 96 0.95 22.43 4.02
C ASN A 96 1.30 20.99 4.45
N SER A 97 2.19 20.35 3.66
CA SER A 97 2.67 19.00 3.92
C SER A 97 3.97 19.00 4.70
N ILE A 98 4.28 17.92 5.39
CA ILE A 98 5.50 17.74 6.20
C ILE A 98 6.49 16.90 5.38
N PRO A 99 7.48 17.51 4.71
CA PRO A 99 8.44 16.79 3.88
C PRO A 99 9.47 16.02 4.70
N ALA A 100 9.86 14.85 4.19
CA ALA A 100 11.05 14.15 4.67
C ALA A 100 12.31 14.94 4.29
N VAL A 101 13.23 15.12 5.25
CA VAL A 101 14.51 15.77 5.06
C VAL A 101 15.68 14.91 5.54
N CYS A 102 16.85 15.06 4.89
CA CYS A 102 18.12 14.46 5.28
C CYS A 102 19.27 15.33 4.75
N GLU A 103 20.53 14.85 4.80
CA GLU A 103 21.71 15.64 4.39
C GLU A 103 21.64 16.18 2.96
N SER A 104 21.02 15.42 2.04
CA SER A 104 20.90 15.80 0.63
C SER A 104 19.77 16.80 0.36
N THR A 105 18.99 17.18 1.39
CA THR A 105 17.91 18.15 1.25
C THR A 105 18.46 19.56 1.21
N ASP A 106 18.03 20.35 0.23
CA ASP A 106 18.33 21.77 0.13
C ASP A 106 17.45 22.55 1.13
N LEU A 107 17.91 22.62 2.38
CA LEU A 107 17.17 23.28 3.48
C LEU A 107 17.08 24.79 3.26
N GLU A 108 18.10 25.41 2.65
CA GLU A 108 18.07 26.86 2.36
C GLU A 108 16.97 27.20 1.34
N ALA A 109 16.85 26.38 0.28
CA ALA A 109 15.77 26.57 -0.69
C ALA A 109 14.39 26.30 -0.08
N LEU A 110 14.27 25.34 0.85
CA LEU A 110 13.01 25.06 1.55
C LEU A 110 12.62 26.19 2.52
N ASP A 111 13.59 26.72 3.27
CA ASP A 111 13.41 27.87 4.18
C ASP A 111 12.96 29.12 3.40
N LYS A 112 13.59 29.39 2.25
CA LYS A 112 13.19 30.49 1.38
C LYS A 112 11.76 30.37 0.83
N VAL A 113 11.32 29.16 0.51
CA VAL A 113 9.92 28.94 0.11
C VAL A 113 9.00 29.19 1.29
N ALA A 114 9.34 28.73 2.49
CA ALA A 114 8.58 29.00 3.70
C ALA A 114 8.45 30.51 3.99
N ASP A 115 9.54 31.26 3.88
CA ASP A 115 9.57 32.72 4.01
C ASP A 115 8.67 33.42 2.97
N ASN A 116 8.73 33.01 1.69
CA ASN A 116 7.89 33.56 0.63
C ASN A 116 6.39 33.36 0.87
N HIS A 117 6.02 32.28 1.58
CA HIS A 117 4.64 31.95 1.93
C HIS A 117 4.22 32.46 3.33
N ASP A 118 5.09 33.20 4.04
CA ASP A 118 4.85 33.70 5.41
C ASP A 118 4.40 32.57 6.36
N MET A 119 5.11 31.41 6.32
CA MET A 119 4.76 30.23 7.10
C MET A 119 5.98 29.51 7.65
N ILE A 120 5.76 28.72 8.70
CA ILE A 120 6.73 27.73 9.16
C ILE A 120 6.44 26.39 8.46
N ILE A 121 7.43 25.84 7.77
CA ILE A 121 7.35 24.48 7.25
C ILE A 121 7.88 23.49 8.27
N ARG A 122 6.99 22.62 8.78
CA ARG A 122 7.40 21.50 9.61
C ARG A 122 8.05 20.43 8.75
N VAL A 123 9.14 19.84 9.24
CA VAL A 123 9.92 18.81 8.52
C VAL A 123 10.04 17.53 9.35
N ALA A 124 10.02 16.37 8.69
CA ALA A 124 10.26 15.08 9.31
C ALA A 124 11.66 14.57 8.92
N VAL A 125 12.55 14.39 9.90
CA VAL A 125 13.90 13.92 9.65
C VAL A 125 13.89 12.43 9.34
N ALA A 126 14.31 12.07 8.14
CA ALA A 126 14.51 10.68 7.77
C ALA A 126 15.82 10.15 8.35
N VAL A 127 15.78 8.98 8.97
CA VAL A 127 16.93 8.32 9.62
C VAL A 127 17.16 6.95 9.00
N ASP A 128 18.39 6.65 8.61
CA ASP A 128 18.76 5.34 8.09
C ASP A 128 19.33 4.45 9.20
N THR A 129 18.49 3.56 9.70
CA THR A 129 18.88 2.54 10.69
C THR A 129 19.34 1.23 10.07
N GLY A 130 19.30 1.11 8.72
CA GLY A 130 19.73 -0.10 8.02
C GLY A 130 18.89 -0.50 6.81
N MET A 131 18.02 0.38 6.28
CA MET A 131 17.36 0.16 5.00
C MET A 131 18.19 0.69 3.81
N HIS A 132 19.07 1.65 4.04
CA HIS A 132 20.01 2.23 3.07
C HIS A 132 19.31 2.80 1.82
N ARG A 133 18.18 3.49 2.06
CA ARG A 133 17.41 4.12 0.98
C ARG A 133 17.44 5.64 1.04
N ILE A 134 17.12 6.21 2.20
CA ILE A 134 17.20 7.65 2.51
C ILE A 134 17.43 7.80 4.01
N GLY A 135 17.97 8.94 4.42
CA GLY A 135 18.07 9.33 5.83
C GLY A 135 19.48 9.65 6.27
N ILE A 136 19.56 10.43 7.34
CA ILE A 136 20.80 10.67 8.08
C ILE A 136 21.20 9.39 8.82
N LYS A 137 22.48 9.28 9.21
CA LYS A 137 22.86 8.25 10.16
C LYS A 137 22.35 8.61 11.56
N PRO A 138 21.98 7.62 12.41
CA PRO A 138 21.53 7.89 13.77
C PRO A 138 22.45 8.78 14.59
N GLU A 139 23.77 8.57 14.46
CA GLU A 139 24.81 9.33 15.16
C GLU A 139 24.92 10.81 14.74
N ASP A 140 24.40 11.18 13.58
CA ASP A 140 24.43 12.55 13.06
C ASP A 140 23.19 13.37 13.47
N ALA A 141 22.23 12.76 14.21
CA ALA A 141 20.93 13.35 14.51
C ALA A 141 21.04 14.70 15.25
N ILE A 142 21.91 14.79 16.25
CA ILE A 142 22.08 16.02 17.06
C ILE A 142 22.65 17.18 16.21
N GLU A 143 23.61 16.88 15.34
CA GLU A 143 24.18 17.88 14.45
C GLU A 143 23.15 18.34 13.42
N PHE A 144 22.35 17.42 12.91
CA PHE A 144 21.30 17.73 11.95
C PHE A 144 20.16 18.56 12.58
N ILE A 145 19.81 18.31 13.86
CA ILE A 145 18.90 19.20 14.63
C ILE A 145 19.42 20.62 14.63
N LYS A 146 20.67 20.83 15.06
CA LYS A 146 21.29 22.18 15.11
C LYS A 146 21.30 22.87 13.74
N ARG A 147 21.51 22.09 12.67
CA ARG A 147 21.48 22.61 11.31
C ARG A 147 20.07 23.08 10.92
N ILE A 148 19.03 22.32 11.21
CA ILE A 148 17.63 22.75 10.92
C ILE A 148 17.26 23.96 11.76
N GLU A 149 17.60 23.97 13.05
CA GLU A 149 17.31 25.07 13.98
C GLU A 149 18.04 26.40 13.60
N SER A 150 19.00 26.38 12.67
CA SER A 150 19.62 27.58 12.13
C SER A 150 18.79 28.29 11.04
N TYR A 151 17.70 27.69 10.59
CA TYR A 151 16.73 28.27 9.65
C TYR A 151 15.53 28.79 10.40
N GLU A 152 15.09 30.02 10.09
CA GLU A 152 14.02 30.70 10.84
C GLU A 152 12.63 30.15 10.56
N ASN A 153 12.42 29.59 9.35
CA ASN A 153 11.09 29.17 8.88
C ASN A 153 10.96 27.63 8.78
N LEU A 154 11.89 26.89 9.39
CA LEU A 154 11.81 25.42 9.47
C LEU A 154 11.68 24.96 10.92
N GLU A 155 10.80 23.99 11.15
CA GLU A 155 10.57 23.36 12.46
C GLU A 155 10.62 21.84 12.33
N ILE A 156 11.29 21.17 13.28
CA ILE A 156 11.32 19.70 13.32
C ILE A 156 10.02 19.19 13.94
N ASP A 157 9.22 18.47 13.18
CA ASP A 157 8.03 17.76 13.68
C ASP A 157 8.43 16.41 14.33
N GLY A 158 9.42 15.73 13.75
CA GLY A 158 9.89 14.48 14.33
C GLY A 158 10.89 13.73 13.45
N PHE A 159 11.13 12.48 13.83
CA PHE A 159 12.11 11.58 13.23
C PHE A 159 11.45 10.27 12.83
N PHE A 160 11.76 9.78 11.65
CA PHE A 160 11.28 8.48 11.23
C PHE A 160 12.36 7.64 10.56
N SER A 161 12.28 6.33 10.75
CA SER A 161 13.05 5.36 9.99
C SER A 161 12.14 4.33 9.34
N HIS A 162 12.67 3.35 8.63
CA HIS A 162 11.88 2.33 7.99
C HIS A 162 12.50 0.94 8.16
N MET A 163 11.72 0.00 8.66
CA MET A 163 12.15 -1.38 8.83
C MET A 163 12.20 -2.09 7.47
N SER A 164 13.33 -2.72 7.17
CA SER A 164 13.57 -3.34 5.85
C SER A 164 13.09 -4.78 5.75
N ASN A 165 13.10 -5.56 6.85
CA ASN A 165 12.74 -6.98 6.84
C ASN A 165 11.97 -7.42 8.11
N ALA A 166 11.13 -6.54 8.67
CA ALA A 166 10.27 -6.90 9.80
C ALA A 166 9.20 -7.96 9.44
N ASP A 167 9.02 -8.24 8.17
CA ASP A 167 8.13 -9.25 7.60
C ASP A 167 8.81 -10.61 7.31
N ALA A 168 10.12 -10.73 7.59
CA ALA A 168 10.85 -11.98 7.47
C ALA A 168 10.76 -12.85 8.74
N ALA A 169 10.97 -14.16 8.59
CA ALA A 169 11.05 -15.09 9.71
C ALA A 169 12.24 -14.78 10.64
N ASP A 170 13.40 -14.42 10.07
CA ASP A 170 14.55 -13.91 10.82
C ASP A 170 14.43 -12.40 11.04
N GLN A 171 14.18 -12.02 12.27
CA GLN A 171 14.01 -10.62 12.68
C GLN A 171 15.29 -9.98 13.28
N SER A 172 16.44 -10.64 13.19
CA SER A 172 17.70 -10.14 13.76
C SER A 172 18.06 -8.73 13.27
N HIS A 173 17.88 -8.48 11.96
CA HIS A 173 18.11 -7.17 11.38
C HIS A 173 17.08 -6.13 11.84
N ALA A 174 15.80 -6.50 11.93
CA ALA A 174 14.75 -5.62 12.45
C ALA A 174 15.02 -5.19 13.90
N HIS A 175 15.48 -6.11 14.75
CA HIS A 175 15.92 -5.80 16.12
C HIS A 175 17.13 -4.87 16.13
N SER A 176 18.13 -5.09 15.27
CA SER A 176 19.27 -4.18 15.14
C SER A 176 18.86 -2.76 14.74
N GLN A 177 17.93 -2.62 13.76
CA GLN A 177 17.37 -1.33 13.38
C GLN A 177 16.65 -0.65 14.56
N THR A 178 15.88 -1.44 15.32
CA THR A 178 15.15 -0.96 16.50
C THR A 178 16.11 -0.45 17.59
N GLN A 179 17.18 -1.16 17.87
CA GLN A 179 18.18 -0.76 18.87
C GLN A 179 18.88 0.57 18.48
N LYS A 180 19.27 0.70 17.19
CA LYS A 180 19.87 1.95 16.69
C LYS A 180 18.92 3.12 16.81
N PHE A 181 17.65 2.91 16.51
CA PHE A 181 16.65 3.97 16.60
C PHE A 181 16.36 4.35 18.07
N HIS A 182 16.30 3.38 19.02
CA HIS A 182 16.17 3.66 20.44
C HIS A 182 17.34 4.50 20.96
N HIS A 183 18.58 4.11 20.65
CA HIS A 183 19.75 4.86 21.07
C HIS A 183 19.71 6.32 20.62
N MET A 184 19.40 6.56 19.35
CA MET A 184 19.23 7.90 18.81
C MET A 184 18.11 8.68 19.53
N VAL A 185 16.97 8.05 19.79
CA VAL A 185 15.85 8.69 20.51
C VAL A 185 16.25 9.12 21.92
N ASP A 186 17.00 8.27 22.63
CA ASP A 186 17.50 8.57 23.98
C ASP A 186 18.49 9.75 23.95
N GLU A 187 19.38 9.81 22.97
CA GLU A 187 20.30 10.94 22.78
C GLU A 187 19.56 12.24 22.45
N ILE A 188 18.56 12.20 21.56
CA ILE A 188 17.74 13.37 21.21
C ILE A 188 16.98 13.87 22.44
N ARG A 189 16.33 12.97 23.21
CA ARG A 189 15.61 13.34 24.43
C ARG A 189 16.52 13.94 25.51
N ALA A 190 17.75 13.45 25.61
CA ALA A 190 18.75 14.05 26.51
C ALA A 190 19.20 15.45 26.03
N PHE A 191 19.29 15.66 24.72
CA PHE A 191 19.73 16.92 24.12
C PHE A 191 18.60 17.98 24.08
N ARG A 192 17.34 17.57 23.87
CA ARG A 192 16.14 18.44 23.81
C ARG A 192 15.02 17.86 24.69
N PRO A 193 15.16 17.88 26.02
CA PRO A 193 14.18 17.26 26.92
C PRO A 193 12.79 17.94 26.89
N GLU A 194 12.72 19.19 26.44
CA GLU A 194 11.47 19.97 26.29
C GLU A 194 10.75 19.76 24.95
N ALA A 195 11.42 19.14 23.97
CA ALA A 195 10.86 19.00 22.64
C ALA A 195 9.90 17.78 22.57
N ASP A 196 8.71 18.01 22.06
CA ASP A 196 7.70 16.96 21.82
C ASP A 196 7.82 16.41 20.38
N TYR A 197 8.99 15.84 20.05
CA TYR A 197 9.22 15.27 18.76
C TYR A 197 8.47 13.96 18.58
N ARG A 198 7.88 13.77 17.40
CA ARG A 198 7.30 12.52 16.98
C ARG A 198 8.41 11.53 16.56
N PHE A 199 8.39 10.31 17.06
CA PHE A 199 9.32 9.23 16.68
C PHE A 199 8.54 8.08 16.07
N SER A 200 8.93 7.64 14.88
CA SER A 200 8.19 6.64 14.12
C SER A 200 9.12 5.65 13.42
N LEU A 201 9.05 4.37 13.78
CA LEU A 201 9.82 3.29 13.16
C LEU A 201 8.91 2.22 12.54
N ALA A 202 7.90 1.76 13.29
CA ALA A 202 7.05 0.65 12.90
C ALA A 202 6.28 0.93 11.62
N ASN A 203 6.52 0.11 10.58
CA ASN A 203 5.64 -0.07 9.43
C ASN A 203 4.59 -1.16 9.74
N SER A 204 3.82 -1.61 8.74
CA SER A 204 2.82 -2.68 8.91
C SER A 204 3.37 -3.95 9.54
N ALA A 205 4.54 -4.41 9.12
CA ALA A 205 5.17 -5.62 9.65
C ALA A 205 5.74 -5.38 11.05
N GLY A 206 6.42 -4.25 11.26
CA GLY A 206 6.95 -3.86 12.57
C GLY A 206 5.87 -3.82 13.63
N LEU A 207 4.72 -3.20 13.33
CA LEU A 207 3.58 -3.12 14.23
C LEU A 207 3.07 -4.51 14.67
N LEU A 208 3.03 -5.48 13.75
CA LEU A 208 2.49 -6.81 14.03
C LEU A 208 3.51 -7.78 14.65
N SER A 209 4.81 -7.59 14.35
CA SER A 209 5.82 -8.62 14.59
C SER A 209 6.97 -8.18 15.48
N VAL A 210 7.28 -6.87 15.59
CA VAL A 210 8.43 -6.35 16.34
C VAL A 210 7.95 -5.41 17.44
N LYS A 211 7.66 -5.96 18.61
CA LYS A 211 7.02 -5.23 19.74
C LYS A 211 7.76 -3.95 20.12
N ASP A 212 9.10 -3.97 20.15
CA ASP A 212 9.91 -2.84 20.60
C ASP A 212 10.11 -1.76 19.51
N SER A 213 9.49 -1.94 18.30
CA SER A 213 9.53 -0.96 17.23
C SER A 213 8.48 0.15 17.35
N LEU A 214 7.60 0.07 18.36
CA LEU A 214 6.60 1.10 18.64
C LEU A 214 7.23 2.26 19.40
N PHE A 215 7.08 3.44 18.84
CA PHE A 215 7.44 4.72 19.43
C PHE A 215 6.19 5.62 19.48
N THR A 216 6.35 6.94 19.57
CA THR A 216 5.20 7.85 19.69
C THR A 216 4.26 7.84 18.47
N ASP A 217 4.70 7.21 17.34
CA ASP A 217 3.86 7.03 16.15
C ASP A 217 4.18 5.72 15.43
N ALA A 218 3.15 5.10 14.84
CA ALA A 218 3.26 3.95 13.96
C ALA A 218 2.67 4.27 12.58
N ARG A 219 3.22 3.67 11.52
CA ARG A 219 2.83 3.94 10.13
C ARG A 219 2.28 2.68 9.43
N PRO A 220 1.08 2.19 9.82
CA PRO A 220 0.42 1.11 9.11
C PRO A 220 0.13 1.51 7.65
N GLY A 221 0.42 0.59 6.73
CA GLY A 221 0.12 0.74 5.31
C GLY A 221 -0.80 -0.39 4.85
N ILE A 222 -0.23 -1.46 4.28
CA ILE A 222 -1.00 -2.53 3.64
C ILE A 222 -1.99 -3.25 4.58
N ILE A 223 -1.69 -3.33 5.87
CA ILE A 223 -2.57 -4.00 6.85
C ILE A 223 -3.90 -3.27 7.04
N GLN A 224 -4.00 -1.98 6.73
CA GLN A 224 -5.27 -1.24 6.73
C GLN A 224 -6.28 -1.88 5.77
N TYR A 225 -5.78 -2.48 4.70
CA TYR A 225 -6.58 -3.17 3.69
C TYR A 225 -6.78 -4.66 3.97
N GLY A 226 -6.38 -5.12 5.18
CA GLY A 226 -6.56 -6.50 5.62
C GLY A 226 -5.59 -7.51 4.97
N ILE A 227 -4.48 -7.02 4.45
CA ILE A 227 -3.47 -7.85 3.78
C ILE A 227 -2.21 -7.89 4.62
N MET A 228 -1.70 -9.09 4.87
CA MET A 228 -0.44 -9.27 5.59
C MET A 228 0.73 -8.97 4.66
N PRO A 229 1.82 -8.36 5.19
CA PRO A 229 3.00 -8.03 4.40
C PRO A 229 3.68 -9.24 3.75
N SER A 230 3.68 -10.39 4.44
CA SER A 230 4.20 -11.67 3.97
C SER A 230 3.42 -12.82 4.61
N LEU A 231 3.74 -14.06 4.21
CA LEU A 231 3.19 -15.28 4.83
C LEU A 231 3.75 -15.53 6.24
N ASP A 232 4.91 -14.97 6.57
CA ASP A 232 5.55 -15.11 7.87
C ASP A 232 4.95 -14.17 8.94
N VAL A 233 4.16 -13.17 8.52
CA VAL A 233 3.50 -12.24 9.44
C VAL A 233 2.08 -12.73 9.74
N PRO A 234 1.81 -13.22 10.96
CA PRO A 234 0.49 -13.72 11.32
C PRO A 234 -0.53 -12.58 11.46
N ASN A 235 -1.75 -12.84 11.00
CA ASN A 235 -2.88 -11.91 11.16
C ASN A 235 -3.45 -11.97 12.58
N ARG A 236 -2.71 -11.46 13.57
CA ARG A 236 -3.10 -11.49 15.00
C ARG A 236 -4.28 -10.59 15.35
N LEU A 237 -4.53 -9.56 14.53
CA LEU A 237 -5.63 -8.61 14.75
C LEU A 237 -6.94 -9.05 14.05
N GLY A 238 -6.93 -10.15 13.31
CA GLY A 238 -8.10 -10.61 12.56
C GLY A 238 -8.56 -9.58 11.52
N LEU A 239 -7.62 -8.94 10.83
CA LEU A 239 -7.88 -7.97 9.77
C LEU A 239 -8.46 -8.69 8.54
N LYS A 240 -9.39 -8.05 7.86
CA LYS A 240 -10.12 -8.65 6.73
C LYS A 240 -9.78 -7.95 5.42
N PRO A 241 -9.53 -8.70 4.32
CA PRO A 241 -9.36 -8.10 3.01
C PRO A 241 -10.57 -7.25 2.61
N VAL A 242 -10.31 -6.04 2.12
CA VAL A 242 -11.37 -5.05 1.84
C VAL A 242 -11.70 -4.92 0.35
N LEU A 243 -10.82 -5.39 -0.55
CA LEU A 243 -10.97 -5.25 -1.98
C LEU A 243 -11.27 -6.61 -2.65
N SER A 244 -12.21 -6.57 -3.59
CA SER A 244 -12.49 -7.70 -4.49
C SER A 244 -12.50 -7.23 -5.94
N PHE A 245 -12.08 -8.09 -6.87
CA PHE A 245 -12.05 -7.84 -8.30
C PHE A 245 -13.04 -8.76 -9.01
N HIS A 246 -14.00 -8.14 -9.70
CA HIS A 246 -15.13 -8.80 -10.34
C HIS A 246 -15.16 -8.57 -11.84
N SER A 247 -15.73 -9.54 -12.55
CA SER A 247 -16.09 -9.45 -13.96
C SER A 247 -17.27 -10.39 -14.27
N GLU A 248 -17.53 -10.60 -15.55
CA GLU A 248 -18.55 -11.54 -16.05
C GLU A 248 -18.00 -12.33 -17.24
N VAL A 249 -18.57 -13.49 -17.49
CA VAL A 249 -18.32 -14.26 -18.71
C VAL A 249 -18.94 -13.50 -19.89
N VAL A 250 -18.18 -13.31 -20.96
CA VAL A 250 -18.71 -12.64 -22.20
C VAL A 250 -18.94 -13.60 -23.35
N HIS A 251 -18.26 -14.74 -23.35
CA HIS A 251 -18.38 -15.75 -24.37
C HIS A 251 -18.09 -17.13 -23.83
N VAL A 252 -18.78 -18.13 -24.34
CA VAL A 252 -18.55 -19.56 -24.02
C VAL A 252 -18.50 -20.34 -25.32
N GLN A 253 -17.54 -21.23 -25.43
CA GLN A 253 -17.41 -22.14 -26.58
C GLN A 253 -16.87 -23.49 -26.17
N HIS A 254 -17.20 -24.52 -26.94
CA HIS A 254 -16.66 -25.87 -26.79
C HIS A 254 -15.54 -26.08 -27.80
N ILE A 255 -14.35 -26.47 -27.34
CA ILE A 255 -13.16 -26.63 -28.16
C ILE A 255 -12.81 -28.13 -28.24
N PRO A 256 -12.56 -28.67 -29.46
CA PRO A 256 -12.09 -30.05 -29.61
C PRO A 256 -10.71 -30.27 -28.98
N ALA A 257 -10.31 -31.52 -28.82
CA ALA A 257 -8.94 -31.90 -28.48
C ALA A 257 -7.95 -31.51 -29.59
N GLY A 258 -6.72 -31.14 -29.19
CA GLY A 258 -5.63 -30.80 -30.13
C GLY A 258 -5.60 -29.32 -30.55
N GLU A 259 -6.52 -28.50 -30.09
CA GLU A 259 -6.60 -27.07 -30.46
C GLU A 259 -5.75 -26.20 -29.55
N GLY A 260 -5.14 -25.16 -30.15
CA GLY A 260 -4.32 -24.17 -29.43
C GLY A 260 -5.14 -22.99 -28.92
N ILE A 261 -4.95 -22.61 -27.65
CA ILE A 261 -5.67 -21.51 -27.01
C ILE A 261 -4.82 -20.24 -26.94
N GLY A 262 -5.33 -19.13 -27.48
CA GLY A 262 -4.77 -17.81 -27.38
C GLY A 262 -3.45 -17.59 -28.13
N TYR A 263 -2.79 -16.48 -27.86
CA TYR A 263 -1.54 -16.10 -28.54
C TYR A 263 -0.43 -17.12 -28.35
N GLY A 264 0.11 -17.61 -29.48
CA GLY A 264 1.22 -18.57 -29.52
C GLY A 264 0.84 -19.97 -29.09
N SER A 265 -0.47 -20.27 -29.00
CA SER A 265 -1.01 -21.61 -28.66
C SER A 265 -0.26 -22.29 -27.52
N THR A 266 0.00 -21.50 -26.43
CA THR A 266 0.79 -21.98 -25.28
C THR A 266 0.04 -22.98 -24.39
N TYR A 267 -1.24 -23.18 -24.66
CA TYR A 267 -2.07 -24.24 -24.12
C TYR A 267 -2.70 -24.99 -25.25
N ILE A 268 -2.53 -26.30 -25.28
CA ILE A 268 -3.16 -27.19 -26.25
C ILE A 268 -4.17 -28.04 -25.49
N THR A 269 -5.40 -28.11 -25.99
CA THR A 269 -6.44 -28.95 -25.39
C THR A 269 -6.10 -30.43 -25.50
N ALA A 270 -5.97 -31.13 -24.37
CA ALA A 270 -5.73 -32.58 -24.34
C ALA A 270 -6.98 -33.37 -24.66
N GLU A 271 -8.14 -32.86 -24.36
CA GLU A 271 -9.48 -33.42 -24.55
C GLU A 271 -10.46 -32.30 -24.93
N PRO A 272 -11.65 -32.63 -25.48
CA PRO A 272 -12.67 -31.60 -25.69
C PRO A 272 -13.02 -30.90 -24.38
N MET A 273 -13.09 -29.54 -24.39
CA MET A 273 -13.36 -28.77 -23.19
C MET A 273 -14.21 -27.53 -23.46
N THR A 274 -14.89 -27.08 -22.44
CA THR A 274 -15.59 -25.80 -22.48
C THR A 274 -14.65 -24.66 -22.00
N ILE A 275 -14.62 -23.59 -22.77
CA ILE A 275 -13.81 -22.41 -22.49
C ILE A 275 -14.73 -21.19 -22.33
N ALA A 276 -14.52 -20.42 -21.27
CA ALA A 276 -15.16 -19.13 -21.07
C ALA A 276 -14.15 -17.98 -21.29
N THR A 277 -14.58 -16.92 -21.96
CA THR A 277 -13.81 -15.70 -22.16
C THR A 277 -14.22 -14.64 -21.13
N ILE A 278 -13.24 -14.06 -20.46
CA ILE A 278 -13.39 -13.03 -19.44
C ILE A 278 -12.84 -11.71 -20.00
N PRO A 279 -13.60 -10.59 -19.96
CA PRO A 279 -13.21 -9.29 -20.54
C PRO A 279 -12.29 -8.50 -19.58
N VAL A 280 -11.20 -9.13 -19.18
CA VAL A 280 -10.14 -8.60 -18.32
C VAL A 280 -8.79 -8.97 -18.93
N GLY A 281 -7.85 -8.04 -18.91
CA GLY A 281 -6.50 -8.31 -19.40
C GLY A 281 -5.44 -7.51 -18.65
N TYR A 282 -4.20 -7.52 -19.18
CA TYR A 282 -3.12 -6.82 -18.52
C TYR A 282 -3.26 -5.27 -18.58
N ALA A 283 -4.06 -4.72 -19.50
CA ALA A 283 -4.39 -3.31 -19.49
C ALA A 283 -5.32 -2.89 -18.33
N ASP A 284 -5.99 -3.87 -17.70
CA ASP A 284 -6.79 -3.67 -16.49
C ASP A 284 -5.95 -3.87 -15.22
N GLY A 285 -4.70 -4.32 -15.38
CA GLY A 285 -3.79 -4.62 -14.29
C GLY A 285 -3.80 -6.09 -13.86
N TYR A 286 -4.50 -6.99 -14.58
CA TYR A 286 -4.42 -8.42 -14.28
C TYR A 286 -3.10 -8.99 -14.82
N PRO A 287 -2.20 -9.53 -13.98
CA PRO A 287 -0.83 -9.83 -14.36
C PRO A 287 -0.73 -10.84 -15.52
N ARG A 288 0.01 -10.48 -16.59
CA ARG A 288 0.24 -11.38 -17.73
C ARG A 288 1.02 -12.64 -17.35
N SER A 289 1.80 -12.59 -16.28
CA SER A 289 2.53 -13.74 -15.71
C SER A 289 1.61 -14.86 -15.18
N LEU A 290 0.33 -14.58 -14.98
CA LEU A 290 -0.69 -15.57 -14.62
C LEU A 290 -1.15 -16.45 -15.81
N SER A 291 -0.65 -16.22 -17.02
CA SER A 291 -0.94 -17.07 -18.20
C SER A 291 -0.64 -18.54 -17.90
N ASN A 292 -1.61 -19.43 -18.10
CA ASN A 292 -1.55 -20.86 -17.79
C ASN A 292 -1.28 -21.20 -16.29
N ARG A 293 -1.41 -20.23 -15.39
CA ARG A 293 -1.09 -20.41 -13.96
C ARG A 293 -2.19 -19.87 -13.03
N GLY A 294 -2.85 -18.82 -13.47
CA GLY A 294 -3.91 -18.17 -12.69
C GLY A 294 -5.19 -18.99 -12.65
N THR A 295 -6.10 -18.55 -11.77
CA THR A 295 -7.42 -19.15 -11.58
C THR A 295 -8.42 -18.03 -11.31
N VAL A 296 -9.67 -18.21 -11.72
CA VAL A 296 -10.81 -17.36 -11.35
C VAL A 296 -11.90 -18.21 -10.72
N LEU A 297 -12.86 -17.59 -10.06
CA LEU A 297 -14.05 -18.28 -9.54
C LEU A 297 -15.25 -17.99 -10.42
N ILE A 298 -15.99 -19.05 -10.80
CA ILE A 298 -17.29 -18.98 -11.46
C ILE A 298 -18.22 -19.98 -10.72
N HIS A 299 -19.35 -19.51 -10.24
CA HIS A 299 -20.30 -20.30 -9.43
C HIS A 299 -19.64 -20.96 -8.20
N GLY A 300 -18.62 -20.32 -7.60
CA GLY A 300 -17.87 -20.89 -6.47
C GLY A 300 -16.90 -22.01 -6.86
N THR A 301 -16.62 -22.18 -8.15
CA THR A 301 -15.72 -23.20 -8.67
C THR A 301 -14.49 -22.55 -9.27
N ARG A 302 -13.30 -23.12 -9.01
CA ARG A 302 -12.02 -22.67 -9.55
C ARG A 302 -11.90 -23.05 -11.02
N CYS A 303 -11.79 -22.03 -11.90
CA CYS A 303 -11.62 -22.17 -13.34
C CYS A 303 -10.21 -21.71 -13.73
N PRO A 304 -9.30 -22.60 -14.16
CA PRO A 304 -7.92 -22.23 -14.48
C PRO A 304 -7.82 -21.37 -15.75
N VAL A 305 -6.90 -20.43 -15.75
CA VAL A 305 -6.54 -19.62 -16.93
C VAL A 305 -5.81 -20.51 -17.93
N VAL A 306 -6.30 -20.54 -19.16
CA VAL A 306 -5.72 -21.33 -20.27
C VAL A 306 -5.29 -20.41 -21.41
N GLY A 307 -4.07 -20.61 -21.88
CA GLY A 307 -3.43 -19.75 -22.86
C GLY A 307 -2.89 -18.44 -22.26
N ARG A 308 -2.40 -17.55 -23.12
CA ARG A 308 -1.84 -16.26 -22.71
C ARG A 308 -2.93 -15.26 -22.39
N ILE A 309 -2.78 -14.54 -21.28
CA ILE A 309 -3.58 -13.35 -20.97
C ILE A 309 -3.26 -12.26 -22.00
N CYS A 310 -4.31 -11.75 -22.66
CA CYS A 310 -4.23 -10.71 -23.66
C CYS A 310 -4.35 -9.32 -23.01
N MET A 311 -4.33 -8.26 -23.82
CA MET A 311 -4.46 -6.88 -23.32
C MET A 311 -5.79 -6.66 -22.62
N ASP A 312 -6.89 -7.17 -23.18
CA ASP A 312 -8.27 -6.84 -22.78
C ASP A 312 -9.10 -8.06 -22.36
N GLN A 313 -8.61 -9.28 -22.61
CA GLN A 313 -9.35 -10.53 -22.38
C GLN A 313 -8.40 -11.69 -22.06
N PHE A 314 -8.94 -12.69 -21.38
CA PHE A 314 -8.29 -14.02 -21.27
C PHE A 314 -9.34 -15.13 -21.22
N MET A 315 -8.88 -16.36 -21.36
CA MET A 315 -9.71 -17.56 -21.38
C MET A 315 -9.48 -18.41 -20.16
N VAL A 316 -10.53 -19.06 -19.70
CA VAL A 316 -10.49 -20.04 -18.62
C VAL A 316 -11.14 -21.35 -19.05
N ALA A 317 -10.59 -22.47 -18.59
CA ALA A 317 -11.23 -23.77 -18.72
C ALA A 317 -12.37 -23.88 -17.71
N VAL A 318 -13.56 -24.27 -18.19
CA VAL A 318 -14.73 -24.51 -17.36
C VAL A 318 -14.79 -26.01 -17.02
N PRO A 319 -14.72 -26.40 -15.73
CA PRO A 319 -14.88 -27.79 -15.34
C PRO A 319 -16.28 -28.34 -15.68
N ASP A 320 -16.40 -29.61 -16.04
CA ASP A 320 -17.67 -30.27 -16.40
C ASP A 320 -18.67 -30.34 -15.24
N THR A 321 -18.22 -30.02 -14.02
CA THR A 321 -19.07 -29.97 -12.82
C THR A 321 -19.99 -28.76 -12.78
N ILE A 322 -19.78 -27.76 -13.64
CA ILE A 322 -20.60 -26.54 -13.71
C ILE A 322 -20.99 -26.21 -15.15
N THR A 323 -22.14 -25.59 -15.32
CA THR A 323 -22.57 -25.00 -16.59
C THR A 323 -22.43 -23.48 -16.51
N VAL A 324 -21.77 -22.89 -17.51
CA VAL A 324 -21.47 -21.46 -17.55
C VAL A 324 -22.07 -20.84 -18.82
N LYS A 325 -22.58 -19.61 -18.71
CA LYS A 325 -23.14 -18.81 -19.81
C LYS A 325 -22.68 -17.36 -19.76
N PRO A 326 -22.76 -16.61 -20.84
CA PRO A 326 -22.53 -15.17 -20.84
C PRO A 326 -23.40 -14.47 -19.79
N GLY A 327 -22.80 -13.54 -19.03
CA GLY A 327 -23.39 -12.82 -17.91
C GLY A 327 -23.17 -13.49 -16.54
N ASP A 328 -22.60 -14.69 -16.48
CA ASP A 328 -22.27 -15.31 -15.20
C ASP A 328 -21.11 -14.56 -14.51
N LYS A 329 -21.26 -14.33 -13.20
CA LYS A 329 -20.28 -13.57 -12.40
C LYS A 329 -18.97 -14.31 -12.22
N VAL A 330 -17.89 -13.57 -12.42
CA VAL A 330 -16.51 -14.05 -12.26
C VAL A 330 -15.84 -13.27 -11.14
N VAL A 331 -15.14 -13.97 -10.23
CA VAL A 331 -14.30 -13.35 -9.20
C VAL A 331 -12.84 -13.66 -9.52
N LEU A 332 -12.06 -12.59 -9.70
CA LEU A 332 -10.63 -12.68 -9.99
C LEU A 332 -9.79 -12.54 -8.71
N LEU A 333 -10.29 -11.76 -7.75
CA LEU A 333 -9.76 -11.59 -6.41
C LEU A 333 -10.93 -11.44 -5.44
N GLY A 334 -10.93 -12.16 -4.35
CA GLY A 334 -12.03 -12.17 -3.36
C GLY A 334 -12.68 -13.53 -3.24
N SER A 335 -13.92 -13.58 -2.75
CA SER A 335 -14.63 -14.83 -2.43
C SER A 335 -15.88 -15.02 -3.25
N GLN A 336 -16.23 -16.27 -3.56
CA GLN A 336 -17.49 -16.68 -4.16
C GLN A 336 -17.88 -18.06 -3.60
N GLY A 337 -18.99 -18.12 -2.86
CA GLY A 337 -19.37 -19.33 -2.14
C GLY A 337 -18.37 -19.67 -1.03
N HIS A 338 -17.83 -20.88 -1.06
CA HIS A 338 -16.83 -21.35 -0.09
C HIS A 338 -15.38 -21.17 -0.58
N GLU A 339 -15.20 -20.76 -1.83
CA GLU A 339 -13.89 -20.55 -2.43
C GLU A 339 -13.44 -19.08 -2.35
N SER A 340 -12.13 -18.88 -2.33
CA SER A 340 -11.53 -17.56 -2.36
C SER A 340 -10.20 -17.56 -3.14
N ILE A 341 -9.89 -16.41 -3.73
CA ILE A 341 -8.60 -16.10 -4.35
C ILE A 341 -8.04 -14.88 -3.63
N SER A 342 -6.90 -15.05 -2.97
CA SER A 342 -6.27 -13.98 -2.20
C SER A 342 -5.22 -13.21 -3.02
N ALA A 343 -4.91 -11.97 -2.61
CA ALA A 343 -3.83 -11.21 -3.21
C ALA A 343 -2.45 -11.88 -3.01
N LEU A 344 -2.25 -12.61 -1.90
CA LEU A 344 -1.04 -13.39 -1.64
C LEU A 344 -0.92 -14.56 -2.64
N GLU A 345 -2.02 -15.27 -2.93
CA GLU A 345 -2.05 -16.32 -3.95
C GLU A 345 -1.68 -15.78 -5.33
N ILE A 346 -2.31 -14.67 -5.74
CA ILE A 346 -2.02 -14.02 -7.02
C ILE A 346 -0.56 -13.57 -7.09
N ALA A 347 -0.06 -12.93 -6.03
CA ALA A 347 1.32 -12.45 -5.96
C ALA A 347 2.34 -13.60 -6.05
N ALA A 348 2.11 -14.71 -5.34
CA ALA A 348 2.97 -15.89 -5.41
C ALA A 348 3.01 -16.48 -6.82
N LEU A 349 1.84 -16.63 -7.48
CA LEU A 349 1.76 -17.12 -8.86
C LEU A 349 2.40 -16.16 -9.87
N ALA A 350 2.31 -14.84 -9.62
CA ALA A 350 2.91 -13.82 -10.47
C ALA A 350 4.39 -13.56 -10.17
N SER A 351 4.97 -14.19 -9.14
CA SER A 351 6.34 -13.98 -8.64
C SER A 351 6.60 -12.53 -8.21
N THR A 352 5.66 -11.97 -7.44
CA THR A 352 5.70 -10.61 -6.92
C THR A 352 5.10 -10.53 -5.50
N ILE A 353 4.79 -9.33 -5.04
CA ILE A 353 4.22 -9.05 -3.71
C ILE A 353 2.79 -8.48 -3.81
N PRO A 354 1.94 -8.63 -2.78
CA PRO A 354 0.55 -8.14 -2.80
C PRO A 354 0.42 -6.65 -3.09
N TYR A 355 1.39 -5.83 -2.69
CA TYR A 355 1.45 -4.39 -2.97
C TYR A 355 1.36 -4.08 -4.47
N GLU A 356 2.12 -4.82 -5.28
CA GLU A 356 2.15 -4.65 -6.74
C GLU A 356 0.83 -5.08 -7.37
N ILE A 357 0.20 -6.14 -6.85
CA ILE A 357 -1.12 -6.61 -7.35
C ILE A 357 -2.16 -5.50 -7.21
N PHE A 358 -2.27 -4.86 -6.04
CA PHE A 358 -3.28 -3.82 -5.81
C PHE A 358 -3.02 -2.55 -6.59
N TYR A 359 -1.76 -2.10 -6.61
CA TYR A 359 -1.39 -0.91 -7.36
C TYR A 359 -1.48 -1.11 -8.88
N GLY A 360 -1.32 -2.34 -9.34
CA GLY A 360 -1.42 -2.72 -10.74
C GLY A 360 -2.81 -2.51 -11.36
N PHE A 361 -3.88 -2.52 -10.56
CA PHE A 361 -5.23 -2.28 -11.09
C PHE A 361 -5.38 -0.88 -11.67
N SER A 362 -5.53 -0.80 -13.00
CA SER A 362 -5.54 0.45 -13.74
C SER A 362 -6.81 1.29 -13.48
N GLU A 363 -6.79 2.55 -13.90
CA GLU A 363 -7.96 3.44 -13.83
C GLU A 363 -9.11 3.02 -14.75
N ARG A 364 -8.86 2.11 -15.72
CA ARG A 364 -9.90 1.51 -16.57
C ARG A 364 -10.91 0.68 -15.75
N VAL A 365 -10.52 0.23 -14.57
CA VAL A 365 -11.36 -0.58 -13.70
C VAL A 365 -11.99 0.32 -12.63
N PRO A 366 -13.31 0.61 -12.75
CA PRO A 366 -13.99 1.49 -11.79
C PRO A 366 -13.99 0.89 -10.39
N ARG A 367 -13.81 1.74 -9.39
CA ARG A 367 -13.86 1.40 -7.98
C ARG A 367 -15.24 1.72 -7.42
N GLN A 368 -15.89 0.72 -6.84
CA GLN A 368 -17.20 0.85 -6.20
C GLN A 368 -17.00 0.71 -4.68
N TYR A 369 -17.31 1.75 -3.93
CA TYR A 369 -17.28 1.75 -2.47
C TYR A 369 -18.63 1.28 -1.95
N ILE A 370 -18.62 0.19 -1.16
CA ILE A 370 -19.81 -0.46 -0.61
C ILE A 370 -19.76 -0.53 0.92
#